data_2b69a5e9081761b51a412d0925ab0243
#
_entry.id   2b69a5e9081761b51a412d0925ab0243
#
_cell.length_a   1.000
_cell.length_b   1.000
_cell.length_c   1.000
_cell.angle_alpha   90.00
_cell.angle_beta   90.00
_cell.angle_gamma   90.00
#
_symmetry.space_group_name_H-M   'P 1'
#
loop_
_entity.id
_entity.type
_entity.pdbx_description
1 polymer ?
#
loop_
_entity_poly.entity_id
_entity_poly.type
_entity_poly.pdbx_seq_one_letter_code
_entity_poly.pdbx_strand_id
1 'polypeptide(L)'
;MAKKTVSKEDTLEQILLNCRIALRGAGGTEKNRDAVIGLVFIKFASDKFENRRQEISREYADKLELVKILAEKKDSYTSQNVFYLKPESRWSYLVQESSSNDIAIKIDTAMATIEKDNPSLEGALLSNFYASLGAEIRTLKNLIDEINKIDQSKFHEEDLIGRVYEYFMQSYAVASTKEEGEFYTPPSAVKLIAELIEPYSGRVYDPACGSGGMFVQSMKFIEQHHGNKKNISIIGQEKNPDTRRLAKMNLAIRGISYNLGNKPYGESSSFTDDQHRDMKVDYIMANPPFNLKDWRGEKELLDDARWEGYKVPPASNANYAWILHMLSKLDVTDGVAGFLLANGALNSEGVEGEIRKQLIENDKVEAIIVLPRDMFYTTDISVTLWILNNNKKGGEKNGRILRNREHEILFCDLRRWDDHIEQYVVEKGKNKKKTVLTDNQIAEIKTIYHSWQTGAGYENVAELCKSASLEEIRQANYSLAPSKYVEFIDHDLDIDYDVEMARIQAEMREVLSLEKASQASLEEAFKGIGYDVD
;
A
#
# COMPACT_ATOMS: atom_id res chain seq x y z
N MET A 1 4.46 13.57 52.19
CA MET A 1 4.51 12.35 51.31
C MET A 1 4.25 12.76 49.89
N ALA A 2 5.29 12.85 49.08
CA ALA A 2 5.16 13.21 47.66
C ALA A 2 4.57 12.00 46.91
N LYS A 3 3.44 12.18 46.23
CA LYS A 3 2.88 11.19 45.32
C LYS A 3 3.92 10.96 44.22
N LYS A 4 4.50 9.74 44.14
CA LYS A 4 5.21 9.25 42.97
C LYS A 4 4.22 9.24 41.83
N THR A 5 4.32 10.19 40.91
CA THR A 5 3.69 10.11 39.59
C THR A 5 4.34 8.94 38.89
N VAL A 6 3.59 7.84 38.74
CA VAL A 6 3.94 6.75 37.82
C VAL A 6 3.97 7.39 36.43
N SER A 7 5.13 7.45 35.79
CA SER A 7 5.25 7.89 34.41
C SER A 7 4.40 6.94 33.58
N LYS A 8 3.35 7.47 32.92
CA LYS A 8 2.59 6.72 31.94
C LYS A 8 3.60 6.30 30.85
N GLU A 9 3.82 5.00 30.68
CA GLU A 9 4.65 4.53 29.54
C GLU A 9 4.03 5.06 28.25
N ASP A 10 4.87 5.57 27.35
CA ASP A 10 4.43 6.06 26.05
C ASP A 10 3.82 4.90 25.23
N THR A 11 2.68 5.13 24.60
CA THR A 11 2.12 4.16 23.64
C THR A 11 3.00 4.12 22.39
N LEU A 12 2.89 3.05 21.59
CA LEU A 12 3.61 2.93 20.33
C LEU A 12 3.34 4.14 19.42
N GLU A 13 2.07 4.55 19.29
CA GLU A 13 1.67 5.72 18.49
C GLU A 13 2.32 7.02 18.97
N GLN A 14 2.48 7.19 20.27
CA GLN A 14 3.15 8.37 20.83
C GLN A 14 4.64 8.37 20.49
N ILE A 15 5.31 7.22 20.59
CA ILE A 15 6.73 7.07 20.22
C ILE A 15 6.91 7.39 18.71
N LEU A 16 6.06 6.81 17.85
CA LEU A 16 6.11 7.03 16.41
C LEU A 16 5.87 8.49 16.03
N LEU A 17 4.92 9.14 16.71
CA LEU A 17 4.68 10.58 16.54
C LEU A 17 5.90 11.41 16.98
N ASN A 18 6.54 11.06 18.08
CA ASN A 18 7.74 11.73 18.57
C ASN A 18 8.91 11.59 17.58
N CYS A 19 9.11 10.42 16.97
CA CYS A 19 10.10 10.21 15.91
C CYS A 19 9.88 11.18 14.73
N ARG A 20 8.62 11.35 14.29
CA ARG A 20 8.25 12.29 13.24
C ARG A 20 8.54 13.75 13.64
N ILE A 21 8.23 14.12 14.88
CA ILE A 21 8.46 15.48 15.40
C ILE A 21 9.95 15.78 15.54
N ALA A 22 10.78 14.79 15.91
CA ALA A 22 12.21 14.97 16.13
C ALA A 22 12.94 15.55 14.91
N LEU A 23 12.53 15.19 13.69
CA LEU A 23 13.14 15.68 12.44
C LEU A 23 12.48 16.95 11.87
N ARG A 24 11.54 17.56 12.59
CA ARG A 24 10.85 18.75 12.09
C ARG A 24 11.85 19.90 11.86
N GLY A 25 11.94 20.35 10.59
CA GLY A 25 12.86 21.41 10.18
C GLY A 25 14.27 20.94 9.78
N ALA A 26 14.59 19.66 9.88
CA ALA A 26 15.90 19.12 9.48
C ALA A 26 16.01 18.86 7.95
N GLY A 27 14.88 18.59 7.29
CA GLY A 27 14.84 18.33 5.85
C GLY A 27 13.41 18.40 5.29
N GLY A 28 13.24 18.17 3.99
CA GLY A 28 11.93 17.98 3.37
C GLY A 28 11.22 16.72 3.88
N THR A 29 9.91 16.63 3.63
CA THR A 29 9.04 15.55 4.12
C THR A 29 9.57 14.16 3.78
N GLU A 30 10.01 13.95 2.53
CA GLU A 30 10.54 12.66 2.05
C GLU A 30 11.86 12.30 2.73
N LYS A 31 12.82 13.24 2.81
CA LYS A 31 14.09 13.02 3.50
C LYS A 31 13.91 12.67 4.97
N ASN A 32 12.95 13.30 5.63
CA ASN A 32 12.62 13.01 7.02
C ASN A 32 12.00 11.61 7.17
N ARG A 33 11.13 11.20 6.25
CA ARG A 33 10.61 9.83 6.16
C ARG A 33 11.75 8.82 6.05
N ASP A 34 12.62 9.02 5.09
CA ASP A 34 13.71 8.09 4.78
C ASP A 34 14.70 7.99 5.95
N ALA A 35 14.99 9.11 6.62
CA ALA A 35 15.83 9.13 7.81
C ALA A 35 15.24 8.28 8.96
N VAL A 36 13.95 8.41 9.22
CA VAL A 36 13.29 7.60 10.28
C VAL A 36 13.27 6.12 9.88
N ILE A 37 12.84 5.81 8.67
CA ILE A 37 12.73 4.42 8.17
C ILE A 37 14.10 3.73 8.16
N GLY A 38 15.15 4.44 7.74
CA GLY A 38 16.51 3.90 7.75
C GLY A 38 16.99 3.51 9.15
N LEU A 39 16.82 4.38 10.15
CA LEU A 39 17.18 4.05 11.53
C LEU A 39 16.30 2.94 12.12
N VAL A 40 15.01 2.94 11.83
CA VAL A 40 14.10 1.86 12.20
C VAL A 40 14.57 0.52 11.60
N PHE A 41 15.01 0.53 10.33
CA PHE A 41 15.58 -0.66 9.70
C PHE A 41 16.79 -1.19 10.50
N ILE A 42 17.79 -0.34 10.84
CA ILE A 42 18.96 -0.78 11.62
C ILE A 42 18.51 -1.34 12.98
N LYS A 43 17.58 -0.67 13.66
CA LYS A 43 17.06 -1.11 14.96
C LYS A 43 16.50 -2.53 14.88
N PHE A 44 15.58 -2.79 13.95
CA PHE A 44 14.97 -4.12 13.82
C PHE A 44 15.93 -5.19 13.28
N ALA A 45 16.82 -4.83 12.36
CA ALA A 45 17.87 -5.72 11.90
C ALA A 45 18.79 -6.14 13.07
N SER A 46 19.15 -5.17 13.95
CA SER A 46 19.94 -5.44 15.15
C SER A 46 19.19 -6.30 16.17
N ASP A 47 17.91 -6.07 16.38
CA ASP A 47 17.10 -6.87 17.31
C ASP A 47 17.02 -8.33 16.84
N LYS A 48 16.79 -8.58 15.55
CA LYS A 48 16.82 -9.94 14.97
C LYS A 48 18.20 -10.58 15.11
N PHE A 49 19.25 -9.80 14.87
CA PHE A 49 20.63 -10.27 15.02
C PHE A 49 20.94 -10.68 16.47
N GLU A 50 20.60 -9.85 17.45
CA GLU A 50 20.84 -10.15 18.87
C GLU A 50 19.99 -11.31 19.37
N ASN A 51 18.74 -11.44 18.91
CA ASN A 51 17.89 -12.61 19.21
C ASN A 51 18.55 -13.90 18.70
N ARG A 52 19.03 -13.91 17.45
CA ARG A 52 19.74 -15.08 16.91
C ARG A 52 21.04 -15.37 17.67
N ARG A 53 21.77 -14.35 18.07
CA ARG A 53 22.97 -14.49 18.89
C ARG A 53 22.66 -15.14 20.25
N GLN A 54 21.57 -14.76 20.88
CA GLN A 54 21.10 -15.37 22.12
C GLN A 54 20.68 -16.84 21.92
N GLU A 55 20.00 -17.15 20.80
CA GLU A 55 19.67 -18.53 20.43
C GLU A 55 20.93 -19.39 20.30
N ILE A 56 21.95 -18.93 19.55
CA ILE A 56 23.24 -19.62 19.43
C ILE A 56 23.86 -19.86 20.82
N SER A 57 23.79 -18.86 21.70
CA SER A 57 24.33 -19.01 23.06
C SER A 57 23.57 -20.05 23.89
N ARG A 58 22.25 -20.21 23.67
CA ARG A 58 21.43 -21.24 24.34
C ARG A 58 21.63 -22.64 23.72
N GLU A 59 21.68 -22.73 22.38
CA GLU A 59 21.88 -23.96 21.63
C GLU A 59 23.22 -24.66 21.98
N TYR A 60 24.26 -23.86 22.29
CA TYR A 60 25.62 -24.34 22.55
C TYR A 60 26.12 -23.94 23.95
N ALA A 61 25.23 -23.82 24.94
CA ALA A 61 25.55 -23.31 26.27
C ALA A 61 26.74 -24.06 26.95
N ASP A 62 26.87 -25.38 26.70
CA ASP A 62 27.92 -26.21 27.23
C ASP A 62 29.26 -26.11 26.47
N LYS A 63 29.34 -25.33 25.37
CA LYS A 63 30.48 -25.23 24.47
C LYS A 63 30.86 -23.76 24.21
N LEU A 64 31.32 -23.06 25.25
CA LEU A 64 31.58 -21.62 25.21
C LEU A 64 32.50 -21.15 24.07
N GLU A 65 33.54 -21.95 23.72
CA GLU A 65 34.43 -21.59 22.61
C GLU A 65 33.69 -21.68 21.24
N LEU A 66 32.82 -22.65 21.08
CA LEU A 66 32.01 -22.78 19.88
C LEU A 66 30.98 -21.61 19.76
N VAL A 67 30.38 -21.17 20.87
CA VAL A 67 29.52 -20.00 20.92
C VAL A 67 30.25 -18.74 20.42
N LYS A 68 31.50 -18.51 20.89
CA LYS A 68 32.30 -17.35 20.45
C LYS A 68 32.53 -17.37 18.93
N ILE A 69 32.83 -18.53 18.38
CA ILE A 69 33.07 -18.69 16.93
C ILE A 69 31.77 -18.50 16.14
N LEU A 70 30.67 -19.15 16.53
CA LEU A 70 29.42 -19.12 15.83
C LEU A 70 28.73 -17.74 15.92
N ALA A 71 28.86 -17.03 17.05
CA ALA A 71 28.31 -15.71 17.27
C ALA A 71 28.92 -14.63 16.38
N GLU A 72 30.10 -14.84 15.82
CA GLU A 72 30.74 -13.89 14.89
C GLU A 72 30.80 -14.45 13.45
N LYS A 73 30.27 -15.67 13.22
CA LYS A 73 30.27 -16.29 11.89
C LYS A 73 29.04 -15.85 11.09
N LYS A 74 29.25 -15.23 9.93
CA LYS A 74 28.18 -14.72 9.04
C LYS A 74 27.12 -15.79 8.71
N ASP A 75 27.54 -17.00 8.36
CA ASP A 75 26.63 -18.08 7.97
C ASP A 75 25.65 -18.49 9.08
N SER A 76 26.00 -18.27 10.37
CA SER A 76 25.15 -18.57 11.51
C SER A 76 23.87 -17.70 11.54
N TYR A 77 23.87 -16.60 10.82
CA TYR A 77 22.78 -15.64 10.68
C TYR A 77 22.10 -15.77 9.33
N THR A 78 22.85 -15.70 8.24
CA THR A 78 22.28 -15.67 6.88
C THR A 78 21.53 -16.96 6.51
N SER A 79 21.96 -18.12 7.04
CA SER A 79 21.23 -19.40 6.89
C SER A 79 19.84 -19.41 7.54
N GLN A 80 19.59 -18.50 8.47
CA GLN A 80 18.32 -18.32 9.17
C GLN A 80 17.56 -17.07 8.72
N ASN A 81 17.93 -16.50 7.56
CA ASN A 81 17.36 -15.25 7.04
C ASN A 81 17.51 -14.05 8.01
N VAL A 82 18.59 -14.03 8.78
CA VAL A 82 18.97 -12.91 9.64
C VAL A 82 20.16 -12.19 9.01
N PHE A 83 20.10 -10.86 8.95
CA PHE A 83 21.22 -10.05 8.45
C PHE A 83 22.40 -10.13 9.40
N TYR A 84 23.59 -10.29 8.82
CA TYR A 84 24.84 -10.23 9.59
C TYR A 84 25.21 -8.76 9.84
N LEU A 85 25.57 -8.44 11.10
CA LEU A 85 25.88 -7.08 11.54
C LEU A 85 27.22 -7.07 12.28
N LYS A 86 28.18 -6.32 11.77
CA LYS A 86 29.41 -6.03 12.48
C LYS A 86 29.17 -5.18 13.72
N PRO A 87 30.07 -5.20 14.73
CA PRO A 87 29.89 -4.44 15.98
C PRO A 87 29.53 -2.97 15.75
N GLU A 88 30.21 -2.28 14.83
CA GLU A 88 30.01 -0.88 14.49
C GLU A 88 28.71 -0.58 13.74
N SER A 89 28.00 -1.62 13.31
CA SER A 89 26.70 -1.49 12.60
C SER A 89 25.50 -1.89 13.47
N ARG A 90 25.75 -2.29 14.73
CA ARG A 90 24.68 -2.71 15.65
C ARG A 90 24.00 -1.50 16.28
N TRP A 91 22.73 -1.63 16.58
CA TRP A 91 21.96 -0.57 17.21
C TRP A 91 22.55 -0.11 18.55
N SER A 92 23.05 -1.04 19.35
CA SER A 92 23.71 -0.74 20.63
C SER A 92 24.90 0.21 20.50
N TYR A 93 25.71 0.04 19.43
CA TYR A 93 26.80 0.95 19.12
C TYR A 93 26.30 2.36 18.77
N LEU A 94 25.29 2.48 17.92
CA LEU A 94 24.71 3.79 17.55
C LEU A 94 24.07 4.51 18.73
N VAL A 95 23.42 3.78 19.64
CA VAL A 95 22.89 4.34 20.90
C VAL A 95 24.04 4.87 21.78
N GLN A 96 25.11 4.11 21.95
CA GLN A 96 26.27 4.52 22.72
C GLN A 96 26.92 5.79 22.14
N GLU A 97 27.03 5.85 20.80
CA GLU A 97 27.67 6.94 20.07
C GLU A 97 26.71 8.09 19.69
N SER A 98 25.46 8.06 20.15
CA SER A 98 24.39 8.99 19.74
C SER A 98 24.69 10.47 19.99
N SER A 99 25.58 10.78 20.95
CA SER A 99 26.03 12.13 21.26
C SER A 99 27.36 12.52 20.60
N SER A 100 27.93 11.65 19.76
CA SER A 100 29.19 11.91 19.05
C SER A 100 29.03 12.98 17.96
N ASN A 101 30.04 13.81 17.76
CA ASN A 101 30.04 14.85 16.72
C ASN A 101 29.95 14.28 15.30
N ASP A 102 30.30 13.01 15.11
CA ASP A 102 30.29 12.31 13.83
C ASP A 102 29.16 11.26 13.73
N ILE A 103 28.11 11.37 14.57
CA ILE A 103 27.01 10.40 14.59
C ILE A 103 26.37 10.16 13.21
N ALA A 104 26.18 11.21 12.40
CA ALA A 104 25.65 11.10 11.05
C ALA A 104 26.54 10.20 10.15
N ILE A 105 27.85 10.37 10.23
CA ILE A 105 28.83 9.55 9.49
C ILE A 105 28.81 8.11 10.00
N LYS A 106 28.66 7.90 11.31
CA LYS A 106 28.57 6.55 11.91
C LYS A 106 27.31 5.81 11.45
N ILE A 107 26.17 6.51 11.33
CA ILE A 107 24.93 5.93 10.78
C ILE A 107 25.14 5.55 9.32
N ASP A 108 25.70 6.45 8.50
CA ASP A 108 25.99 6.16 7.08
C ASP A 108 26.97 4.99 6.92
N THR A 109 27.98 4.91 7.77
CA THR A 109 28.97 3.80 7.78
C THR A 109 28.29 2.48 8.17
N ALA A 110 27.40 2.51 9.17
CA ALA A 110 26.63 1.34 9.57
C ALA A 110 25.77 0.81 8.41
N MET A 111 25.04 1.70 7.74
CA MET A 111 24.24 1.36 6.56
C MET A 111 25.08 0.73 5.45
N ALA A 112 26.17 1.39 5.05
CA ALA A 112 27.05 0.89 4.01
C ALA A 112 27.69 -0.48 4.36
N THR A 113 28.04 -0.69 5.63
CA THR A 113 28.60 -1.95 6.12
C THR A 113 27.56 -3.06 6.10
N ILE A 114 26.34 -2.80 6.55
CA ILE A 114 25.22 -3.75 6.52
C ILE A 114 24.94 -4.19 5.07
N GLU A 115 24.85 -3.23 4.15
CA GLU A 115 24.59 -3.52 2.73
C GLU A 115 25.71 -4.36 2.11
N LYS A 116 26.98 -3.99 2.36
CA LYS A 116 28.15 -4.73 1.87
C LYS A 116 28.19 -6.17 2.37
N ASP A 117 27.85 -6.38 3.63
CA ASP A 117 27.92 -7.71 4.24
C ASP A 117 26.68 -8.58 3.93
N ASN A 118 25.59 -8.02 3.39
CA ASN A 118 24.37 -8.72 3.05
C ASN A 118 23.94 -8.43 1.59
N PRO A 119 24.37 -9.26 0.62
CA PRO A 119 24.10 -9.00 -0.81
C PRO A 119 22.63 -8.86 -1.17
N SER A 120 21.73 -9.46 -0.40
CA SER A 120 20.27 -9.28 -0.58
C SER A 120 19.79 -7.85 -0.34
N LEU A 121 20.63 -6.99 0.24
CA LEU A 121 20.33 -5.58 0.51
C LEU A 121 20.99 -4.62 -0.50
N GLU A 122 21.59 -5.13 -1.58
CA GLU A 122 22.27 -4.29 -2.57
C GLU A 122 21.32 -3.20 -3.12
N GLY A 123 21.74 -1.93 -2.97
CA GLY A 123 20.94 -0.76 -3.35
C GLY A 123 19.66 -0.56 -2.51
N ALA A 124 19.61 -1.18 -1.32
CA ALA A 124 18.45 -1.03 -0.41
C ALA A 124 18.66 0.03 0.67
N LEU A 125 19.90 0.26 1.11
CA LEU A 125 20.17 1.14 2.24
C LEU A 125 20.64 2.54 1.82
N LEU A 126 20.45 3.49 2.74
CA LEU A 126 20.78 4.90 2.53
C LEU A 126 22.27 5.13 2.83
N SER A 127 23.13 5.12 1.82
CA SER A 127 24.54 5.47 1.99
C SER A 127 24.77 6.98 1.78
N ASN A 128 25.63 7.59 2.61
CA ASN A 128 25.94 9.04 2.59
C ASN A 128 24.72 9.95 2.73
N PHE A 129 23.69 9.50 3.37
CA PHE A 129 22.41 10.19 3.48
C PHE A 129 22.35 11.09 4.73
N TYR A 130 22.69 10.54 5.91
CA TYR A 130 22.57 11.25 7.18
C TYR A 130 23.56 12.40 7.30
N ALA A 131 24.78 12.24 6.78
CA ALA A 131 25.74 13.34 6.68
C ALA A 131 25.23 14.46 5.76
N SER A 132 24.53 14.12 4.68
CA SER A 132 23.97 15.10 3.74
C SER A 132 22.67 15.76 4.21
N LEU A 133 21.98 15.17 5.20
CA LEU A 133 20.73 15.70 5.75
C LEU A 133 20.92 17.04 6.46
N GLY A 134 22.14 17.33 6.96
CA GLY A 134 22.46 18.55 7.68
C GLY A 134 21.74 18.67 9.02
N ALA A 135 21.23 17.56 9.57
CA ALA A 135 20.54 17.54 10.84
C ALA A 135 21.53 17.79 12.01
N GLU A 136 21.12 18.59 12.98
CA GLU A 136 21.91 18.79 14.19
C GLU A 136 22.09 17.47 14.97
N ILE A 137 23.23 17.32 15.64
CA ILE A 137 23.57 16.14 16.47
C ILE A 137 22.45 15.85 17.48
N ARG A 138 21.92 16.89 18.11
CA ARG A 138 20.82 16.79 19.08
C ARG A 138 19.55 16.20 18.44
N THR A 139 19.27 16.55 17.20
CA THR A 139 18.13 16.05 16.43
C THR A 139 18.25 14.55 16.16
N LEU A 140 19.42 14.10 15.68
CA LEU A 140 19.70 12.69 15.44
C LEU A 140 19.70 11.88 16.73
N LYS A 141 20.30 12.44 17.81
CA LYS A 141 20.27 11.82 19.14
C LYS A 141 18.82 11.62 19.62
N ASN A 142 18.00 12.66 19.58
CA ASN A 142 16.60 12.56 19.99
C ASN A 142 15.85 11.50 19.18
N LEU A 143 16.10 11.41 17.90
CA LEU A 143 15.48 10.40 17.04
C LEU A 143 15.94 8.98 17.42
N ILE A 144 17.24 8.77 17.68
CA ILE A 144 17.77 7.48 18.14
C ILE A 144 17.15 7.11 19.49
N ASP A 145 17.06 8.07 20.43
CA ASP A 145 16.48 7.86 21.75
C ASP A 145 14.98 7.47 21.67
N GLU A 146 14.20 8.11 20.78
CA GLU A 146 12.79 7.74 20.57
C GLU A 146 12.65 6.35 19.92
N ILE A 147 13.41 6.06 18.87
CA ILE A 147 13.38 4.72 18.20
C ILE A 147 13.82 3.64 19.17
N ASN A 148 14.75 3.93 20.06
CA ASN A 148 15.23 2.96 21.06
C ASN A 148 14.14 2.51 22.05
N LYS A 149 13.06 3.28 22.21
CA LYS A 149 11.88 2.90 23.02
C LYS A 149 11.02 1.83 22.35
N ILE A 150 11.16 1.61 21.02
CA ILE A 150 10.45 0.58 20.28
C ILE A 150 11.08 -0.77 20.64
N ASP A 151 10.40 -1.53 21.47
CA ASP A 151 10.89 -2.81 21.98
C ASP A 151 9.83 -3.89 21.77
N GLN A 152 10.21 -4.94 21.02
CA GLN A 152 9.32 -6.06 20.71
C GLN A 152 8.82 -6.79 21.96
N SER A 153 9.58 -6.76 23.07
CA SER A 153 9.17 -7.35 24.35
C SER A 153 8.07 -6.56 25.06
N LYS A 154 7.96 -5.26 24.77
CA LYS A 154 6.94 -4.36 25.35
C LYS A 154 5.66 -4.31 24.53
N PHE A 155 5.80 -4.32 23.21
CA PHE A 155 4.69 -4.27 22.27
C PHE A 155 4.48 -5.64 21.67
N HIS A 156 3.83 -6.55 22.36
CA HIS A 156 3.60 -7.97 22.01
C HIS A 156 2.81 -8.16 20.69
N GLU A 157 3.20 -7.48 19.63
CA GLU A 157 2.59 -7.54 18.31
C GLU A 157 3.40 -8.47 17.39
N GLU A 158 2.72 -9.39 16.74
CA GLU A 158 3.35 -10.34 15.79
C GLU A 158 4.04 -9.63 14.62
N ASP A 159 3.51 -8.49 14.14
CA ASP A 159 4.05 -7.68 13.05
C ASP A 159 4.36 -6.23 13.49
N LEU A 160 5.09 -6.07 14.60
CA LEU A 160 5.50 -4.72 15.06
C LEU A 160 6.27 -3.95 14.00
N ILE A 161 7.18 -4.63 13.27
CA ILE A 161 7.96 -4.03 12.18
C ILE A 161 7.02 -3.49 11.10
N GLY A 162 6.04 -4.30 10.70
CA GLY A 162 5.05 -3.93 9.71
C GLY A 162 4.27 -2.70 10.11
N ARG A 163 3.78 -2.68 11.33
CA ARG A 163 2.99 -1.56 11.86
C ARG A 163 3.81 -0.26 11.94
N VAL A 164 5.04 -0.33 12.41
CA VAL A 164 5.94 0.85 12.47
C VAL A 164 6.21 1.39 11.06
N TYR A 165 6.51 0.49 10.11
CA TYR A 165 6.76 0.88 8.73
C TYR A 165 5.52 1.49 8.07
N GLU A 166 4.37 0.86 8.20
CA GLU A 166 3.09 1.34 7.67
C GLU A 166 2.71 2.71 8.26
N TYR A 167 2.91 2.90 9.57
CA TYR A 167 2.67 4.20 10.20
C TYR A 167 3.49 5.32 9.55
N PHE A 168 4.79 5.11 9.34
CA PHE A 168 5.61 6.14 8.72
C PHE A 168 5.24 6.37 7.26
N MET A 169 5.03 5.32 6.49
CA MET A 169 4.57 5.46 5.10
C MET A 169 3.26 6.25 5.04
N GLN A 170 2.27 5.89 5.86
CA GLN A 170 0.99 6.58 5.94
C GLN A 170 1.14 8.04 6.40
N SER A 171 1.86 8.28 7.49
CA SER A 171 1.97 9.61 8.10
C SER A 171 2.70 10.62 7.21
N TYR A 172 3.62 10.16 6.37
CA TYR A 172 4.34 10.99 5.41
C TYR A 172 3.57 11.13 4.08
N ALA A 173 2.85 10.12 3.62
CA ALA A 173 1.95 10.24 2.47
C ALA A 173 0.87 11.31 2.68
N VAL A 174 0.35 11.42 3.90
CA VAL A 174 -0.61 12.49 4.28
C VAL A 174 0.00 13.89 4.23
N ALA A 175 1.32 14.00 4.46
CA ALA A 175 2.05 15.27 4.47
C ALA A 175 2.63 15.66 3.11
N SER A 176 2.69 14.73 2.14
CA SER A 176 3.16 15.00 0.77
C SER A 176 2.13 15.81 -0.02
N THR A 177 2.61 16.62 -0.95
CA THR A 177 1.75 17.39 -1.86
C THR A 177 1.17 16.48 -2.95
N LYS A 178 0.02 16.85 -3.53
CA LYS A 178 -0.65 16.08 -4.60
C LYS A 178 0.21 15.87 -5.85
N GLU A 179 1.29 16.63 -6.00
CA GLU A 179 2.17 16.59 -7.18
C GLU A 179 3.22 15.48 -7.15
N GLU A 180 3.50 14.91 -5.97
CA GLU A 180 4.57 13.91 -5.80
C GLU A 180 4.15 12.46 -6.09
N GLY A 181 2.86 12.22 -6.44
CA GLY A 181 2.39 10.99 -7.09
C GLY A 181 2.53 9.68 -6.28
N GLU A 182 3.04 9.71 -5.08
CA GLU A 182 3.16 8.52 -4.23
C GLU A 182 1.81 8.25 -3.52
N PHE A 183 0.94 7.51 -4.19
CA PHE A 183 -0.32 7.07 -3.62
C PHE A 183 -0.08 5.85 -2.72
N TYR A 184 -0.12 6.06 -1.41
CA TYR A 184 -0.20 4.95 -0.47
C TYR A 184 -1.55 4.24 -0.65
N THR A 185 -1.49 2.97 -1.06
CA THR A 185 -2.71 2.18 -1.27
C THR A 185 -3.29 1.74 0.08
N PRO A 186 -4.58 2.00 0.37
CA PRO A 186 -5.21 1.59 1.61
C PRO A 186 -5.12 0.07 1.81
N PRO A 187 -4.74 -0.41 3.03
CA PRO A 187 -4.60 -1.85 3.30
C PRO A 187 -5.87 -2.65 3.01
N SER A 188 -7.06 -2.09 3.27
CA SER A 188 -8.33 -2.76 2.98
C SER A 188 -8.58 -2.96 1.49
N ALA A 189 -8.18 -2.01 0.64
CA ALA A 189 -8.27 -2.17 -0.82
C ALA A 189 -7.30 -3.24 -1.33
N VAL A 190 -6.06 -3.28 -0.80
CA VAL A 190 -5.08 -4.31 -1.16
C VAL A 190 -5.53 -5.70 -0.69
N LYS A 191 -6.10 -5.79 0.53
CA LYS A 191 -6.68 -7.02 1.05
C LYS A 191 -7.82 -7.51 0.16
N LEU A 192 -8.71 -6.61 -0.27
CA LEU A 192 -9.78 -6.96 -1.19
C LEU A 192 -9.24 -7.56 -2.50
N ILE A 193 -8.22 -6.92 -3.12
CA ILE A 193 -7.60 -7.47 -4.34
C ILE A 193 -7.08 -8.88 -4.08
N ALA A 194 -6.30 -9.10 -3.01
CA ALA A 194 -5.73 -10.39 -2.68
C ALA A 194 -6.79 -11.47 -2.44
N GLU A 195 -7.88 -11.13 -1.73
CA GLU A 195 -8.99 -12.05 -1.44
C GLU A 195 -9.80 -12.44 -2.70
N LEU A 196 -9.83 -11.57 -3.72
CA LEU A 196 -10.53 -11.86 -4.97
C LEU A 196 -9.69 -12.71 -5.93
N ILE A 197 -8.41 -12.35 -6.14
CA ILE A 197 -7.57 -13.05 -7.12
C ILE A 197 -6.82 -14.26 -6.55
N GLU A 198 -6.71 -14.37 -5.21
CA GLU A 198 -6.17 -15.50 -4.46
C GLU A 198 -4.78 -15.98 -4.92
N PRO A 199 -3.73 -15.17 -4.73
CA PRO A 199 -2.38 -15.50 -5.19
C PRO A 199 -1.71 -16.51 -4.23
N TYR A 200 -2.15 -17.78 -4.23
CA TYR A 200 -1.61 -18.82 -3.35
C TYR A 200 -0.20 -19.30 -3.75
N SER A 201 0.12 -19.23 -5.03
CA SER A 201 1.41 -19.69 -5.56
C SER A 201 1.69 -19.06 -6.92
N GLY A 202 2.95 -19.09 -7.38
CA GLY A 202 3.34 -18.55 -8.67
C GLY A 202 4.01 -17.18 -8.56
N ARG A 203 3.97 -16.42 -9.65
CA ARG A 203 4.63 -15.11 -9.78
C ARG A 203 3.60 -14.00 -9.60
N VAL A 204 3.85 -13.11 -8.64
CA VAL A 204 3.05 -11.90 -8.42
C VAL A 204 3.85 -10.70 -8.89
N TYR A 205 3.27 -9.88 -9.75
CA TYR A 205 3.91 -8.71 -10.35
C TYR A 205 3.15 -7.43 -10.04
N ASP A 206 3.93 -6.37 -9.80
CA ASP A 206 3.44 -4.99 -9.72
C ASP A 206 4.35 -4.06 -10.53
N PRO A 207 3.87 -3.46 -11.64
CA PRO A 207 4.66 -2.59 -12.50
C PRO A 207 4.96 -1.20 -11.91
N ALA A 208 4.30 -0.82 -10.81
CA ALA A 208 4.43 0.46 -10.12
C ALA A 208 4.36 0.22 -8.61
N CYS A 209 5.27 -0.62 -8.10
CA CYS A 209 5.13 -1.26 -6.80
C CYS A 209 5.25 -0.31 -5.60
N GLY A 210 5.62 0.95 -5.81
CA GLY A 210 5.78 1.90 -4.74
C GLY A 210 6.71 1.37 -3.65
N SER A 211 6.28 1.43 -2.41
CA SER A 211 7.00 0.88 -1.25
C SER A 211 6.81 -0.64 -1.03
N GLY A 212 6.19 -1.35 -1.98
CA GLY A 212 5.99 -2.81 -1.92
C GLY A 212 4.78 -3.26 -1.10
N GLY A 213 3.82 -2.37 -0.84
CA GLY A 213 2.64 -2.67 -0.01
C GLY A 213 1.78 -3.81 -0.54
N MET A 214 1.58 -3.91 -1.87
CA MET A 214 0.85 -5.01 -2.52
C MET A 214 1.49 -6.36 -2.21
N PHE A 215 2.81 -6.46 -2.27
CA PHE A 215 3.55 -7.69 -2.01
C PHE A 215 3.43 -8.13 -0.55
N VAL A 216 3.51 -7.18 0.39
CA VAL A 216 3.34 -7.47 1.82
C VAL A 216 1.95 -8.06 2.09
N GLN A 217 0.90 -7.51 1.49
CA GLN A 217 -0.46 -8.03 1.65
C GLN A 217 -0.64 -9.40 0.98
N SER A 218 -0.02 -9.64 -0.18
CA SER A 218 -0.02 -10.99 -0.80
C SER A 218 0.58 -12.02 0.15
N MET A 219 1.66 -11.68 0.85
CA MET A 219 2.27 -12.56 1.83
C MET A 219 1.41 -12.77 3.08
N LYS A 220 0.74 -11.71 3.57
CA LYS A 220 -0.23 -11.81 4.68
C LYS A 220 -1.42 -12.70 4.30
N PHE A 221 -1.93 -12.55 3.06
CA PHE A 221 -3.00 -13.41 2.54
C PHE A 221 -2.61 -14.90 2.60
N ILE A 222 -1.40 -15.24 2.14
CA ILE A 222 -0.91 -16.63 2.17
C ILE A 222 -0.82 -17.15 3.60
N GLU A 223 -0.30 -16.36 4.54
CA GLU A 223 -0.20 -16.72 5.96
C GLU A 223 -1.58 -16.99 6.57
N GLN A 224 -2.53 -16.11 6.33
CA GLN A 224 -3.90 -16.21 6.86
C GLN A 224 -4.63 -17.46 6.32
N HIS A 225 -4.29 -17.90 5.11
CA HIS A 225 -4.87 -19.09 4.47
C HIS A 225 -3.98 -20.34 4.61
N HIS A 226 -3.04 -20.35 5.57
CA HIS A 226 -2.13 -21.47 5.85
C HIS A 226 -1.32 -21.94 4.64
N GLY A 227 -1.07 -21.05 3.68
CA GLY A 227 -0.25 -21.34 2.49
C GLY A 227 1.26 -21.29 2.78
N ASN A 228 2.05 -21.70 1.80
CA ASN A 228 3.50 -21.67 1.89
C ASN A 228 4.08 -20.46 1.14
N LYS A 229 4.62 -19.49 1.86
CA LYS A 229 5.27 -18.29 1.29
C LYS A 229 6.38 -18.60 0.27
N LYS A 230 7.01 -19.77 0.35
CA LYS A 230 8.06 -20.19 -0.60
C LYS A 230 7.51 -20.50 -1.99
N ASN A 231 6.20 -20.68 -2.12
CA ASN A 231 5.55 -20.96 -3.40
C ASN A 231 5.27 -19.70 -4.23
N ILE A 232 5.56 -18.53 -3.69
CA ILE A 232 5.35 -17.25 -4.38
C ILE A 232 6.68 -16.58 -4.73
N SER A 233 6.73 -16.00 -5.92
CA SER A 233 7.83 -15.16 -6.39
C SER A 233 7.34 -13.73 -6.59
N ILE A 234 7.94 -12.79 -5.87
CA ILE A 234 7.61 -11.37 -5.94
C ILE A 234 8.47 -10.71 -7.02
N ILE A 235 7.80 -10.05 -7.94
CA ILE A 235 8.42 -9.33 -9.06
C ILE A 235 7.81 -7.94 -9.12
N GLY A 236 8.63 -6.92 -9.22
CA GLY A 236 8.12 -5.54 -9.26
C GLY A 236 9.02 -4.60 -10.02
N GLN A 237 8.48 -3.44 -10.31
CA GLN A 237 9.24 -2.33 -10.84
C GLN A 237 8.74 -1.03 -10.22
N GLU A 238 9.66 -0.15 -9.91
CA GLU A 238 9.38 1.19 -9.40
C GLU A 238 10.27 2.20 -10.10
N LYS A 239 9.64 3.25 -10.63
CA LYS A 239 10.34 4.30 -11.39
C LYS A 239 11.28 5.10 -10.50
N ASN A 240 10.77 5.57 -9.36
CA ASN A 240 11.52 6.41 -8.43
C ASN A 240 12.57 5.58 -7.67
N PRO A 241 13.87 5.92 -7.76
CA PRO A 241 14.93 5.15 -7.11
C PRO A 241 14.83 5.16 -5.58
N ASP A 242 14.35 6.23 -4.96
CA ASP A 242 14.23 6.33 -3.51
C ASP A 242 13.06 5.49 -3.01
N THR A 243 11.92 5.54 -3.68
CA THR A 243 10.76 4.68 -3.40
C THR A 243 11.08 3.20 -3.63
N ARG A 244 11.84 2.86 -4.69
CA ARG A 244 12.33 1.51 -4.93
C ARG A 244 13.23 1.00 -3.79
N ARG A 245 14.08 1.88 -3.24
CA ARG A 245 14.90 1.58 -2.06
C ARG A 245 14.05 1.27 -0.84
N LEU A 246 13.01 2.06 -0.60
CA LEU A 246 12.04 1.81 0.47
C LEU A 246 11.35 0.45 0.30
N ALA A 247 10.97 0.07 -0.93
CA ALA A 247 10.40 -1.25 -1.22
C ALA A 247 11.38 -2.37 -0.88
N LYS A 248 12.65 -2.25 -1.30
CA LYS A 248 13.70 -3.22 -0.96
C LYS A 248 13.85 -3.38 0.56
N MET A 249 13.96 -2.28 1.31
CA MET A 249 14.03 -2.32 2.78
C MET A 249 12.80 -2.98 3.39
N ASN A 250 11.61 -2.59 2.93
CA ASN A 250 10.33 -3.11 3.41
C ASN A 250 10.20 -4.62 3.25
N LEU A 251 10.56 -5.13 2.07
CA LEU A 251 10.50 -6.56 1.75
C LEU A 251 11.60 -7.34 2.49
N ALA A 252 12.83 -6.82 2.47
CA ALA A 252 13.98 -7.47 3.09
C ALA A 252 13.82 -7.66 4.61
N ILE A 253 13.36 -6.63 5.33
CA ILE A 253 13.19 -6.71 6.79
C ILE A 253 12.14 -7.76 7.20
N ARG A 254 11.17 -8.05 6.32
CA ARG A 254 10.16 -9.10 6.49
C ARG A 254 10.63 -10.48 6.00
N GLY A 255 11.84 -10.58 5.45
CA GLY A 255 12.38 -11.82 4.88
C GLY A 255 11.67 -12.25 3.59
N ILE A 256 11.05 -11.31 2.87
CA ILE A 256 10.39 -11.55 1.59
C ILE A 256 11.44 -11.44 0.48
N SER A 257 11.64 -12.53 -0.27
CA SER A 257 12.49 -12.52 -1.46
C SER A 257 11.78 -11.79 -2.60
N TYR A 258 12.52 -10.96 -3.34
CA TYR A 258 11.96 -10.10 -4.38
C TYR A 258 12.89 -9.96 -5.59
N ASN A 259 12.32 -9.62 -6.74
CA ASN A 259 13.03 -9.15 -7.92
C ASN A 259 12.41 -7.81 -8.36
N LEU A 260 13.06 -6.69 -8.04
CA LEU A 260 12.62 -5.33 -8.43
C LEU A 260 13.42 -4.78 -9.62
N GLY A 261 13.92 -5.67 -10.48
CA GLY A 261 14.77 -5.34 -11.63
C GLY A 261 16.24 -5.18 -11.26
N ASN A 262 17.07 -5.07 -12.30
CA ASN A 262 18.53 -5.07 -12.17
C ASN A 262 19.15 -3.66 -12.19
N LYS A 263 18.35 -2.60 -12.17
CA LYS A 263 18.83 -1.22 -12.19
C LYS A 263 19.02 -0.69 -10.76
N PRO A 264 20.25 -0.66 -10.25
CA PRO A 264 20.49 -0.25 -8.86
C PRO A 264 20.28 1.25 -8.63
N TYR A 265 20.56 2.08 -9.64
CA TYR A 265 20.52 3.54 -9.56
C TYR A 265 19.73 4.16 -10.71
N GLY A 266 19.18 5.35 -10.48
CA GLY A 266 18.43 6.11 -11.46
C GLY A 266 17.00 5.62 -11.66
N GLU A 267 16.26 6.36 -12.48
CA GLU A 267 14.86 6.04 -12.81
C GLU A 267 14.74 4.78 -13.66
N SER A 268 13.67 4.01 -13.43
CA SER A 268 13.36 2.77 -14.15
C SER A 268 11.86 2.72 -14.48
N SER A 269 11.47 3.33 -15.58
CA SER A 269 10.09 3.33 -16.04
C SER A 269 9.69 1.98 -16.61
N SER A 270 8.57 1.43 -16.15
CA SER A 270 8.00 0.20 -16.68
C SER A 270 7.60 0.29 -18.16
N PHE A 271 7.45 1.50 -18.68
CA PHE A 271 7.14 1.71 -20.10
C PHE A 271 8.40 1.77 -20.98
N THR A 272 9.35 2.64 -20.63
CA THR A 272 10.53 2.95 -21.48
C THR A 272 11.78 2.17 -21.08
N ASP A 273 11.81 1.57 -19.89
CA ASP A 273 12.93 0.80 -19.35
C ASP A 273 12.42 -0.43 -18.59
N ASP A 274 11.62 -1.26 -19.28
CA ASP A 274 11.01 -2.47 -18.72
C ASP A 274 12.08 -3.50 -18.35
N GLN A 275 12.31 -3.68 -17.05
CA GLN A 275 13.30 -4.60 -16.48
C GLN A 275 12.85 -6.08 -16.53
N HIS A 276 11.60 -6.34 -16.88
CA HIS A 276 10.97 -7.66 -16.90
C HIS A 276 10.34 -7.98 -18.26
N ARG A 277 10.93 -7.50 -19.36
CA ARG A 277 10.34 -7.50 -20.71
C ARG A 277 9.73 -8.84 -21.13
N ASP A 278 10.46 -9.93 -20.97
CA ASP A 278 10.06 -11.25 -21.48
C ASP A 278 9.39 -12.14 -20.42
N MET A 279 9.06 -11.57 -19.26
CA MET A 279 8.51 -12.32 -18.15
C MET A 279 7.00 -12.43 -18.26
N LYS A 280 6.47 -13.65 -18.04
CA LYS A 280 5.04 -13.91 -17.82
C LYS A 280 4.81 -14.21 -16.34
N VAL A 281 3.66 -13.77 -15.82
CA VAL A 281 3.30 -13.85 -14.41
C VAL A 281 1.89 -14.38 -14.24
N ASP A 282 1.66 -15.09 -13.13
CA ASP A 282 0.37 -15.70 -12.83
C ASP A 282 -0.61 -14.67 -12.29
N TYR A 283 -0.11 -13.73 -11.50
CA TYR A 283 -0.93 -12.70 -10.84
C TYR A 283 -0.31 -11.32 -11.00
N ILE A 284 -1.17 -10.31 -11.16
CA ILE A 284 -0.79 -8.91 -11.06
C ILE A 284 -1.64 -8.25 -9.99
N MET A 285 -1.00 -7.54 -9.06
CA MET A 285 -1.64 -6.70 -8.07
C MET A 285 -1.01 -5.32 -8.14
N ALA A 286 -1.76 -4.30 -8.54
CA ALA A 286 -1.18 -2.99 -8.79
C ALA A 286 -2.11 -1.83 -8.42
N ASN A 287 -1.48 -0.72 -8.04
CA ASN A 287 -2.11 0.60 -7.97
C ASN A 287 -1.23 1.60 -8.72
N PRO A 288 -1.23 1.57 -10.07
CA PRO A 288 -0.39 2.45 -10.86
C PRO A 288 -0.83 3.93 -10.74
N PRO A 289 0.06 4.90 -11.04
CA PRO A 289 -0.29 6.31 -11.04
C PRO A 289 -1.46 6.60 -11.98
N PHE A 290 -2.53 7.23 -11.45
CA PHE A 290 -3.73 7.56 -12.22
C PHE A 290 -3.49 8.76 -13.15
N ASN A 291 -4.00 8.68 -14.37
CA ASN A 291 -3.99 9.78 -15.35
C ASN A 291 -2.59 10.36 -15.60
N LEU A 292 -1.55 9.53 -15.55
CA LEU A 292 -0.17 9.93 -15.77
C LEU A 292 -0.03 10.47 -17.19
N LYS A 293 0.41 11.73 -17.31
CA LYS A 293 0.68 12.40 -18.56
C LYS A 293 2.14 12.23 -18.96
N ASP A 294 2.43 12.41 -20.25
CA ASP A 294 3.79 12.43 -20.80
C ASP A 294 4.62 11.20 -20.41
N TRP A 295 3.95 10.04 -20.28
CA TRP A 295 4.55 8.77 -19.88
C TRP A 295 5.49 8.18 -20.96
N ARG A 296 5.40 8.68 -22.19
CA ARG A 296 6.28 8.41 -23.33
C ARG A 296 6.37 9.63 -24.23
N GLY A 297 7.41 9.71 -25.06
CA GLY A 297 7.46 10.67 -26.14
C GLY A 297 6.38 10.40 -27.22
N GLU A 298 5.98 11.41 -27.98
CA GLU A 298 4.93 11.28 -29.00
C GLU A 298 5.20 10.17 -30.03
N LYS A 299 6.46 10.01 -30.43
CA LYS A 299 6.92 9.02 -31.43
C LYS A 299 7.54 7.77 -30.79
N GLU A 300 7.56 7.68 -29.49
CA GLU A 300 8.15 6.58 -28.75
C GLU A 300 7.12 5.47 -28.51
N LEU A 301 7.55 4.21 -28.52
CA LEU A 301 6.73 3.00 -28.25
C LEU A 301 5.49 2.84 -29.16
N LEU A 302 5.51 3.38 -30.39
CA LEU A 302 4.37 3.23 -31.30
C LEU A 302 4.21 1.79 -31.81
N ASP A 303 5.32 1.09 -32.04
CA ASP A 303 5.38 -0.29 -32.53
C ASP A 303 5.73 -1.29 -31.40
N ASP A 304 5.43 -0.95 -30.15
CA ASP A 304 5.73 -1.81 -29.02
C ASP A 304 4.82 -3.03 -28.98
N ALA A 305 5.39 -4.22 -28.80
CA ALA A 305 4.67 -5.51 -28.80
C ALA A 305 3.56 -5.60 -27.75
N ARG A 306 3.62 -4.78 -26.68
CA ARG A 306 2.58 -4.71 -25.65
C ARG A 306 1.23 -4.22 -26.18
N TRP A 307 1.24 -3.52 -27.30
CA TRP A 307 0.01 -2.99 -27.95
C TRP A 307 -0.49 -3.87 -29.09
N GLU A 308 0.15 -5.00 -29.35
CA GLU A 308 -0.26 -5.89 -30.45
C GLU A 308 -1.73 -6.34 -30.31
N GLY A 309 -2.53 -6.11 -31.35
CA GLY A 309 -3.98 -6.36 -31.35
C GLY A 309 -4.83 -5.25 -30.73
N TYR A 310 -4.20 -4.17 -30.27
CA TYR A 310 -4.87 -3.01 -29.66
C TYR A 310 -4.41 -1.70 -30.32
N LYS A 311 -5.18 -0.62 -30.10
CA LYS A 311 -4.71 0.71 -30.45
C LYS A 311 -3.56 1.12 -29.54
N VAL A 312 -2.65 1.94 -30.04
CA VAL A 312 -1.54 2.52 -29.25
C VAL A 312 -2.11 3.50 -28.23
N PRO A 313 -1.85 3.34 -26.92
CA PRO A 313 -2.37 4.27 -25.91
C PRO A 313 -1.84 5.69 -26.10
N PRO A 314 -2.67 6.72 -25.84
CA PRO A 314 -2.26 8.12 -26.03
C PRO A 314 -1.17 8.53 -25.05
N ALA A 315 -0.21 9.36 -25.47
CA ALA A 315 0.85 9.89 -24.60
C ALA A 315 0.29 10.79 -23.48
N SER A 316 -0.87 11.39 -23.71
CA SER A 316 -1.54 12.30 -22.76
C SER A 316 -2.15 11.62 -21.52
N ASN A 317 -2.34 10.28 -21.55
CA ASN A 317 -2.88 9.51 -20.41
C ASN A 317 -2.39 8.07 -20.45
N ALA A 318 -1.81 7.59 -19.35
CA ALA A 318 -1.26 6.24 -19.24
C ALA A 318 -2.27 5.17 -18.77
N ASN A 319 -3.53 5.49 -18.43
CA ASN A 319 -4.45 4.52 -17.84
C ASN A 319 -4.55 3.24 -18.68
N TYR A 320 -4.77 3.36 -19.98
CA TYR A 320 -4.85 2.21 -20.88
C TYR A 320 -3.47 1.63 -21.25
N ALA A 321 -2.41 2.42 -21.14
CA ALA A 321 -1.05 1.89 -21.26
C ALA A 321 -0.71 0.94 -20.09
N TRP A 322 -1.11 1.28 -18.87
CA TRP A 322 -1.01 0.39 -17.71
C TRP A 322 -1.81 -0.91 -17.91
N ILE A 323 -3.06 -0.81 -18.37
CA ILE A 323 -3.89 -1.99 -18.64
C ILE A 323 -3.21 -2.92 -19.64
N LEU A 324 -2.77 -2.39 -20.78
CA LEU A 324 -2.13 -3.20 -21.83
C LEU A 324 -0.75 -3.73 -21.41
N HIS A 325 0.03 -2.94 -20.67
CA HIS A 325 1.29 -3.40 -20.09
C HIS A 325 1.06 -4.60 -19.17
N MET A 326 0.12 -4.50 -18.24
CA MET A 326 -0.23 -5.60 -17.33
C MET A 326 -0.75 -6.82 -18.10
N LEU A 327 -1.67 -6.63 -19.04
CA LEU A 327 -2.21 -7.72 -19.85
C LEU A 327 -1.10 -8.43 -20.64
N SER A 328 -0.12 -7.68 -21.17
CA SER A 328 1.03 -8.25 -21.88
C SER A 328 1.93 -9.12 -20.99
N LYS A 329 1.93 -8.89 -19.67
CA LYS A 329 2.73 -9.64 -18.68
C LYS A 329 2.00 -10.86 -18.13
N LEU A 330 0.68 -10.91 -18.23
CA LEU A 330 -0.09 -12.05 -17.71
C LEU A 330 0.25 -13.35 -18.47
N ASP A 331 0.25 -14.45 -17.72
CA ASP A 331 0.21 -15.79 -18.30
C ASP A 331 -0.99 -15.89 -19.25
N VAL A 332 -0.75 -16.45 -20.44
CA VAL A 332 -1.75 -16.47 -21.51
C VAL A 332 -2.91 -17.41 -21.24
N THR A 333 -2.71 -18.39 -20.35
CA THR A 333 -3.67 -19.44 -20.03
C THR A 333 -4.55 -19.07 -18.83
N ASP A 334 -3.92 -18.75 -17.70
CA ASP A 334 -4.60 -18.61 -16.40
C ASP A 334 -4.27 -17.30 -15.65
N GLY A 335 -3.55 -16.38 -16.29
CA GLY A 335 -3.12 -15.14 -15.66
C GLY A 335 -4.30 -14.25 -15.25
N VAL A 336 -4.25 -13.71 -14.01
CA VAL A 336 -5.26 -12.82 -13.46
C VAL A 336 -4.62 -11.54 -12.92
N ALA A 337 -5.20 -10.39 -13.24
CA ALA A 337 -4.79 -9.11 -12.71
C ALA A 337 -5.92 -8.45 -11.90
N GLY A 338 -5.61 -7.98 -10.70
CA GLY A 338 -6.45 -7.08 -9.90
C GLY A 338 -5.72 -5.76 -9.68
N PHE A 339 -6.25 -4.65 -10.19
CA PHE A 339 -5.59 -3.35 -10.09
C PHE A 339 -6.57 -2.19 -9.99
N LEU A 340 -6.09 -1.07 -9.47
CA LEU A 340 -6.90 0.13 -9.24
C LEU A 340 -6.67 1.15 -10.35
N LEU A 341 -7.74 1.82 -10.77
CA LEU A 341 -7.69 2.98 -11.68
C LEU A 341 -8.75 4.01 -11.30
N ALA A 342 -8.53 5.25 -11.75
CA ALA A 342 -9.53 6.30 -11.65
C ALA A 342 -10.80 5.95 -12.46
N ASN A 343 -11.97 6.34 -11.94
CA ASN A 343 -13.28 6.06 -12.57
C ASN A 343 -13.40 6.61 -14.00
N GLY A 344 -12.62 7.64 -14.37
CA GLY A 344 -12.58 8.17 -15.72
C GLY A 344 -12.24 7.12 -16.79
N ALA A 345 -11.46 6.10 -16.45
CA ALA A 345 -11.11 5.01 -17.36
C ALA A 345 -12.33 4.17 -17.79
N LEU A 346 -13.42 4.16 -17.03
CA LEU A 346 -14.63 3.38 -17.33
C LEU A 346 -15.41 3.88 -18.54
N ASN A 347 -15.29 5.18 -18.87
CA ASN A 347 -16.08 5.86 -19.90
C ASN A 347 -15.24 6.75 -20.83
N SER A 348 -13.90 6.70 -20.79
CA SER A 348 -13.05 7.49 -21.67
C SER A 348 -13.43 7.27 -23.14
N GLU A 349 -13.33 8.33 -23.94
CA GLU A 349 -13.64 8.36 -25.36
C GLU A 349 -12.37 8.30 -26.21
N GLY A 350 -12.53 8.38 -27.54
CA GLY A 350 -11.41 8.41 -28.47
C GLY A 350 -10.61 7.11 -28.45
N VAL A 351 -9.27 7.21 -28.49
CA VAL A 351 -8.37 6.03 -28.55
C VAL A 351 -8.54 5.12 -27.34
N GLU A 352 -8.72 5.68 -26.15
CA GLU A 352 -8.92 4.90 -24.94
C GLU A 352 -10.24 4.12 -25.00
N GLY A 353 -11.30 4.73 -25.54
CA GLY A 353 -12.59 4.06 -25.79
C GLY A 353 -12.47 2.89 -26.77
N GLU A 354 -11.66 3.05 -27.83
CA GLU A 354 -11.38 1.96 -28.77
C GLU A 354 -10.61 0.80 -28.11
N ILE A 355 -9.61 1.09 -27.28
CA ILE A 355 -8.88 0.06 -26.53
C ILE A 355 -9.83 -0.65 -25.55
N ARG A 356 -10.70 0.08 -24.85
CA ARG A 356 -11.70 -0.50 -23.95
C ARG A 356 -12.61 -1.47 -24.70
N LYS A 357 -13.14 -1.06 -25.86
CA LYS A 357 -13.92 -1.91 -26.74
C LYS A 357 -13.16 -3.18 -27.13
N GLN A 358 -11.90 -3.05 -27.56
CA GLN A 358 -11.07 -4.18 -27.91
C GLN A 358 -10.84 -5.13 -26.72
N LEU A 359 -10.61 -4.64 -25.51
CA LEU A 359 -10.47 -5.44 -24.30
C LEU A 359 -11.74 -6.26 -23.99
N ILE A 360 -12.90 -5.65 -24.15
CA ILE A 360 -14.21 -6.28 -23.91
C ILE A 360 -14.48 -7.34 -25.00
N GLU A 361 -14.32 -7.00 -26.27
CA GLU A 361 -14.53 -7.94 -27.38
C GLU A 361 -13.54 -9.13 -27.37
N ASN A 362 -12.31 -8.91 -26.87
CA ASN A 362 -11.31 -9.95 -26.64
C ASN A 362 -11.53 -10.71 -25.32
N ASP A 363 -12.62 -10.45 -24.63
CA ASP A 363 -13.05 -11.11 -23.40
C ASP A 363 -12.01 -11.10 -22.27
N LYS A 364 -11.30 -9.98 -22.09
CA LYS A 364 -10.23 -9.81 -21.09
C LYS A 364 -10.73 -9.27 -19.76
N VAL A 365 -11.82 -8.50 -19.74
CA VAL A 365 -12.39 -7.92 -18.53
C VAL A 365 -13.29 -8.94 -17.84
N GLU A 366 -12.99 -9.27 -16.58
CA GLU A 366 -13.79 -10.21 -15.79
C GLU A 366 -14.74 -9.50 -14.82
N ALA A 367 -14.22 -8.51 -14.06
CA ALA A 367 -15.06 -7.77 -13.13
C ALA A 367 -14.61 -6.29 -13.01
N ILE A 368 -15.57 -5.44 -12.70
CA ILE A 368 -15.41 -4.02 -12.41
C ILE A 368 -16.10 -3.73 -11.08
N ILE A 369 -15.35 -3.26 -10.09
CA ILE A 369 -15.83 -3.00 -8.74
C ILE A 369 -15.50 -1.55 -8.37
N VAL A 370 -16.50 -0.68 -8.26
CA VAL A 370 -16.32 0.71 -7.83
C VAL A 370 -16.27 0.74 -6.31
N LEU A 371 -15.16 1.25 -5.76
CA LEU A 371 -14.91 1.34 -4.33
C LEU A 371 -15.56 2.59 -3.71
N PRO A 372 -15.77 2.63 -2.40
CA PRO A 372 -16.25 3.80 -1.69
C PRO A 372 -15.38 5.05 -1.92
N ARG A 373 -15.95 6.21 -1.62
CA ARG A 373 -15.21 7.48 -1.59
C ARG A 373 -14.32 7.54 -0.34
N ASP A 374 -13.42 8.48 -0.33
CA ASP A 374 -12.59 8.81 0.84
C ASP A 374 -11.72 7.66 1.38
N MET A 375 -11.40 6.65 0.56
CA MET A 375 -10.50 5.57 0.95
C MET A 375 -9.01 5.97 0.88
N PHE A 376 -8.64 6.87 -0.03
CA PHE A 376 -7.25 7.27 -0.25
C PHE A 376 -6.88 8.55 0.51
N TYR A 377 -5.63 8.66 0.96
CA TYR A 377 -5.16 9.83 1.73
C TYR A 377 -5.02 11.10 0.89
N THR A 378 -4.80 10.94 -0.41
CA THR A 378 -4.49 12.04 -1.34
C THR A 378 -5.66 12.43 -2.23
N THR A 379 -6.72 11.64 -2.27
CA THR A 379 -7.92 11.91 -3.07
C THR A 379 -9.18 11.44 -2.36
N ASP A 380 -10.24 12.23 -2.47
CA ASP A 380 -11.57 11.92 -1.95
C ASP A 380 -12.46 11.25 -3.02
N ILE A 381 -11.89 10.97 -4.20
CA ILE A 381 -12.62 10.38 -5.33
C ILE A 381 -12.66 8.86 -5.18
N SER A 382 -13.81 8.26 -5.51
CA SER A 382 -13.90 6.80 -5.68
C SER A 382 -12.93 6.32 -6.75
N VAL A 383 -12.33 5.17 -6.53
CA VAL A 383 -11.52 4.45 -7.52
C VAL A 383 -12.18 3.15 -7.90
N THR A 384 -11.77 2.58 -9.00
CA THR A 384 -12.32 1.32 -9.51
C THR A 384 -11.27 0.23 -9.44
N LEU A 385 -11.63 -0.90 -8.88
CA LEU A 385 -10.90 -2.15 -9.00
C LEU A 385 -11.31 -2.85 -10.31
N TRP A 386 -10.35 -3.09 -11.15
CA TRP A 386 -10.47 -3.87 -12.36
C TRP A 386 -9.93 -5.27 -12.14
N ILE A 387 -10.64 -6.29 -12.64
CA ILE A 387 -10.12 -7.64 -12.72
C ILE A 387 -10.07 -8.05 -14.18
N LEU A 388 -8.84 -8.32 -14.67
CA LEU A 388 -8.61 -8.96 -15.97
C LEU A 388 -8.31 -10.44 -15.74
N ASN A 389 -8.81 -11.28 -16.62
CA ASN A 389 -8.58 -12.72 -16.54
C ASN A 389 -8.43 -13.31 -17.95
N ASN A 390 -7.36 -14.08 -18.17
CA ASN A 390 -7.15 -14.78 -19.43
C ASN A 390 -7.94 -16.10 -19.50
N ASN A 391 -8.41 -16.64 -18.37
CA ASN A 391 -9.25 -17.84 -18.34
C ASN A 391 -10.68 -17.53 -17.88
N LYS A 392 -11.56 -17.26 -18.83
CA LYS A 392 -13.00 -17.14 -18.56
C LYS A 392 -13.79 -18.38 -19.00
N LYS A 393 -13.14 -19.33 -19.68
CA LYS A 393 -13.77 -20.61 -20.09
C LYS A 393 -14.14 -21.51 -18.93
N GLY A 394 -13.52 -21.27 -17.78
CA GLY A 394 -13.74 -22.08 -16.59
C GLY A 394 -12.70 -23.19 -16.42
N GLY A 395 -13.02 -24.16 -15.60
CA GLY A 395 -12.12 -25.25 -15.22
C GLY A 395 -11.82 -25.24 -13.72
N GLU A 396 -10.88 -26.05 -13.29
CA GLU A 396 -10.49 -26.10 -11.87
C GLU A 396 -9.45 -25.02 -11.54
N LYS A 397 -9.71 -24.23 -10.50
CA LYS A 397 -8.75 -23.26 -9.95
C LYS A 397 -8.91 -23.17 -8.43
N ASN A 398 -7.80 -23.28 -7.70
CA ASN A 398 -7.77 -23.19 -6.23
C ASN A 398 -8.82 -24.08 -5.53
N GLY A 399 -9.00 -25.32 -6.04
CA GLY A 399 -9.96 -26.31 -5.50
C GLY A 399 -11.44 -26.00 -5.79
N ARG A 400 -11.72 -25.03 -6.68
CA ARG A 400 -13.08 -24.71 -7.13
C ARG A 400 -13.24 -25.02 -8.61
N ILE A 401 -14.41 -25.51 -8.99
CA ILE A 401 -14.81 -25.67 -10.39
C ILE A 401 -15.47 -24.37 -10.84
N LEU A 402 -14.80 -23.66 -11.72
CA LEU A 402 -15.29 -22.41 -12.31
C LEU A 402 -16.16 -22.72 -13.53
N ARG A 403 -17.29 -22.00 -13.65
CA ARG A 403 -18.14 -22.08 -14.84
C ARG A 403 -17.51 -21.32 -16.03
N ASN A 404 -18.05 -21.55 -17.21
CA ASN A 404 -17.78 -20.67 -18.36
C ASN A 404 -18.41 -19.28 -18.08
N ARG A 405 -17.57 -18.22 -18.19
CA ARG A 405 -17.92 -16.82 -17.99
C ARG A 405 -17.54 -15.97 -19.20
N GLU A 406 -17.27 -16.64 -20.34
CA GLU A 406 -17.02 -15.93 -21.59
C GLU A 406 -18.21 -15.01 -21.92
N HIS A 407 -17.90 -13.82 -22.40
CA HIS A 407 -18.89 -12.80 -22.79
C HIS A 407 -19.76 -12.26 -21.65
N GLU A 408 -19.31 -12.37 -20.42
CA GLU A 408 -19.95 -11.77 -19.25
C GLU A 408 -18.95 -10.91 -18.46
N ILE A 409 -19.42 -9.84 -17.84
CA ILE A 409 -18.63 -9.04 -16.89
C ILE A 409 -19.46 -8.85 -15.62
N LEU A 410 -18.83 -9.09 -14.47
CA LEU A 410 -19.43 -8.79 -13.18
C LEU A 410 -19.20 -7.31 -12.84
N PHE A 411 -20.28 -6.59 -12.55
CA PHE A 411 -20.24 -5.22 -12.05
C PHE A 411 -20.66 -5.17 -10.59
N CYS A 412 -19.86 -4.48 -9.74
CA CYS A 412 -20.21 -4.20 -8.35
C CYS A 412 -20.06 -2.71 -8.06
N ASP A 413 -20.99 -2.16 -7.28
CA ASP A 413 -20.99 -0.76 -6.86
C ASP A 413 -20.99 -0.67 -5.33
N LEU A 414 -19.81 -0.37 -4.76
CA LEU A 414 -19.62 -0.27 -3.32
C LEU A 414 -19.64 1.18 -2.81
N ARG A 415 -20.05 2.14 -3.62
CA ARG A 415 -20.01 3.56 -3.24
C ARG A 415 -20.87 3.90 -2.02
N ARG A 416 -21.86 3.07 -1.71
CA ARG A 416 -22.71 3.20 -0.51
C ARG A 416 -22.15 2.48 0.72
N TRP A 417 -20.99 1.84 0.62
CA TRP A 417 -20.33 1.15 1.72
C TRP A 417 -19.31 2.07 2.43
N ASP A 418 -19.74 3.27 2.75
CA ASP A 418 -18.95 4.34 3.38
C ASP A 418 -19.30 4.56 4.85
N ASP A 419 -19.98 3.60 5.47
CA ASP A 419 -20.46 3.62 6.85
C ASP A 419 -19.35 3.39 7.89
N HIS A 420 -18.24 2.73 7.51
CA HIS A 420 -17.12 2.52 8.41
C HIS A 420 -16.01 3.54 8.18
N ILE A 421 -15.85 4.43 9.16
CA ILE A 421 -14.94 5.58 9.08
C ILE A 421 -13.87 5.47 10.17
N GLU A 422 -12.60 5.44 9.78
CA GLU A 422 -11.47 5.58 10.69
C GLU A 422 -10.99 7.04 10.75
N GLN A 423 -10.59 7.46 11.96
CA GLN A 423 -9.96 8.76 12.16
C GLN A 423 -8.44 8.58 12.26
N TYR A 424 -7.70 9.45 11.60
CA TYR A 424 -6.25 9.46 11.71
C TYR A 424 -5.73 10.89 11.93
N VAL A 425 -4.65 10.98 12.70
CA VAL A 425 -4.03 12.26 13.09
C VAL A 425 -3.10 12.72 11.96
N VAL A 426 -3.41 13.86 11.36
CA VAL A 426 -2.55 14.52 10.36
C VAL A 426 -1.51 15.39 11.04
N GLU A 427 -1.96 16.22 11.98
CA GLU A 427 -1.18 17.11 12.82
C GLU A 427 -1.80 17.17 14.21
N LYS A 428 -1.04 17.68 15.19
CA LYS A 428 -1.58 17.87 16.55
C LYS A 428 -2.86 18.72 16.47
N GLY A 429 -4.02 18.10 16.77
CA GLY A 429 -5.34 18.73 16.75
C GLY A 429 -6.07 18.73 15.40
N LYS A 430 -5.51 18.10 14.34
CA LYS A 430 -6.20 17.93 13.06
C LYS A 430 -6.35 16.45 12.74
N ASN A 431 -7.57 15.96 12.83
CA ASN A 431 -7.93 14.61 12.42
C ASN A 431 -8.61 14.66 11.04
N LYS A 432 -8.25 13.72 10.17
CA LYS A 432 -9.00 13.42 8.95
C LYS A 432 -9.74 12.10 9.12
N LYS A 433 -10.80 11.93 8.34
CA LYS A 433 -11.60 10.71 8.29
C LYS A 433 -11.28 9.94 7.01
N LYS A 434 -11.34 8.62 7.08
CA LYS A 434 -11.15 7.70 5.95
C LYS A 434 -12.19 6.61 5.99
N THR A 435 -12.73 6.30 4.83
CA THR A 435 -13.54 5.10 4.64
C THR A 435 -12.62 3.88 4.57
N VAL A 436 -12.97 2.85 5.31
CA VAL A 436 -12.23 1.57 5.36
C VAL A 436 -13.21 0.44 5.11
N LEU A 437 -12.90 -0.46 4.20
CA LEU A 437 -13.68 -1.69 4.05
C LEU A 437 -13.39 -2.61 5.22
N THR A 438 -14.45 -3.04 5.90
CA THR A 438 -14.36 -4.02 6.98
C THR A 438 -14.09 -5.42 6.44
N ASP A 439 -13.60 -6.32 7.31
CA ASP A 439 -13.39 -7.72 6.94
C ASP A 439 -14.68 -8.41 6.49
N ASN A 440 -15.82 -8.06 7.08
CA ASN A 440 -17.13 -8.58 6.67
C ASN A 440 -17.53 -8.09 5.27
N GLN A 441 -17.33 -6.83 4.96
CA GLN A 441 -17.58 -6.27 3.63
C GLN A 441 -16.67 -6.92 2.58
N ILE A 442 -15.39 -7.12 2.88
CA ILE A 442 -14.45 -7.83 2.00
C ILE A 442 -14.91 -9.28 1.78
N ALA A 443 -15.32 -9.99 2.83
CA ALA A 443 -15.82 -11.36 2.74
C ALA A 443 -17.11 -11.46 1.92
N GLU A 444 -17.99 -10.46 2.01
CA GLU A 444 -19.22 -10.39 1.23
C GLU A 444 -18.92 -10.24 -0.27
N ILE A 445 -18.06 -9.30 -0.67
CA ILE A 445 -17.66 -9.15 -2.08
C ILE A 445 -16.91 -10.38 -2.60
N LYS A 446 -16.04 -10.97 -1.79
CA LYS A 446 -15.40 -12.24 -2.10
C LYS A 446 -16.44 -13.32 -2.40
N THR A 447 -17.46 -13.43 -1.56
CA THR A 447 -18.54 -14.41 -1.73
C THR A 447 -19.31 -14.17 -3.01
N ILE A 448 -19.70 -12.93 -3.31
CA ILE A 448 -20.37 -12.54 -4.55
C ILE A 448 -19.53 -12.95 -5.76
N TYR A 449 -18.26 -12.55 -5.79
CA TYR A 449 -17.36 -12.82 -6.91
C TYR A 449 -17.13 -14.32 -7.12
N HIS A 450 -16.86 -15.09 -6.07
CA HIS A 450 -16.63 -16.52 -6.18
C HIS A 450 -17.90 -17.32 -6.49
N SER A 451 -19.06 -16.90 -5.95
CA SER A 451 -20.35 -17.48 -6.33
C SER A 451 -20.67 -17.24 -7.80
N TRP A 452 -20.38 -16.04 -8.32
CA TRP A 452 -20.50 -15.74 -9.73
C TRP A 452 -19.56 -16.59 -10.60
N GLN A 453 -18.31 -16.78 -10.16
CA GLN A 453 -17.34 -17.60 -10.87
C GLN A 453 -17.74 -19.07 -10.94
N THR A 454 -18.34 -19.62 -9.89
CA THR A 454 -18.77 -21.02 -9.82
C THR A 454 -20.19 -21.24 -10.35
N GLY A 455 -21.01 -20.19 -10.37
CA GLY A 455 -22.44 -20.25 -10.69
C GLY A 455 -23.30 -20.76 -9.52
N ALA A 456 -22.69 -21.08 -8.40
CA ALA A 456 -23.41 -21.61 -7.22
C ALA A 456 -23.86 -20.47 -6.30
N GLY A 457 -25.16 -20.21 -6.24
CA GLY A 457 -25.75 -19.23 -5.32
C GLY A 457 -25.53 -17.75 -5.69
N TYR A 458 -25.10 -17.46 -6.92
CA TYR A 458 -25.02 -16.09 -7.40
C TYR A 458 -26.38 -15.61 -7.89
N GLU A 459 -26.75 -14.43 -7.44
CA GLU A 459 -27.90 -13.66 -7.93
C GLU A 459 -27.49 -12.20 -8.11
N ASN A 460 -28.11 -11.49 -9.08
CA ASN A 460 -27.97 -10.05 -9.18
C ASN A 460 -28.64 -9.40 -7.98
N VAL A 461 -27.97 -8.43 -7.37
CA VAL A 461 -28.49 -7.70 -6.20
C VAL A 461 -28.60 -6.23 -6.56
N ALA A 462 -29.82 -5.69 -6.47
CA ALA A 462 -30.07 -4.27 -6.72
C ALA A 462 -29.15 -3.40 -5.83
N GLU A 463 -28.66 -2.30 -6.39
CA GLU A 463 -27.72 -1.34 -5.78
C GLU A 463 -26.35 -1.90 -5.41
N LEU A 464 -26.07 -3.19 -5.66
CA LEU A 464 -24.81 -3.82 -5.28
C LEU A 464 -24.10 -4.49 -6.45
N CYS A 465 -24.72 -5.46 -7.13
CA CYS A 465 -24.03 -6.20 -8.18
C CYS A 465 -24.93 -6.72 -9.29
N LYS A 466 -24.35 -6.83 -10.50
CA LYS A 466 -24.98 -7.46 -11.65
C LYS A 466 -23.95 -8.09 -12.57
N SER A 467 -24.23 -9.32 -13.05
CA SER A 467 -23.56 -9.91 -14.20
C SER A 467 -24.23 -9.40 -15.49
N ALA A 468 -23.46 -8.70 -16.31
CA ALA A 468 -23.96 -8.21 -17.61
C ALA A 468 -23.35 -9.00 -18.76
N SER A 469 -24.18 -9.35 -19.75
CA SER A 469 -23.75 -10.00 -20.98
C SER A 469 -23.03 -9.03 -21.92
N LEU A 470 -22.22 -9.56 -22.84
CA LEU A 470 -21.56 -8.76 -23.87
C LEU A 470 -22.56 -7.93 -24.70
N GLU A 471 -23.76 -8.47 -24.93
CA GLU A 471 -24.81 -7.76 -25.69
C GLU A 471 -25.30 -6.52 -24.91
N GLU A 472 -25.57 -6.65 -23.62
CA GLU A 472 -25.91 -5.49 -22.75
C GLU A 472 -24.80 -4.45 -22.75
N ILE A 473 -23.52 -4.90 -22.72
CA ILE A 473 -22.37 -4.00 -22.72
C ILE A 473 -22.23 -3.26 -24.07
N ARG A 474 -22.49 -3.93 -25.20
CA ARG A 474 -22.54 -3.31 -26.52
C ARG A 474 -23.64 -2.25 -26.60
N GLN A 475 -24.84 -2.54 -26.08
CA GLN A 475 -25.96 -1.61 -26.02
C GLN A 475 -25.66 -0.37 -25.17
N ALA A 476 -24.82 -0.53 -24.13
CA ALA A 476 -24.32 0.56 -23.30
C ALA A 476 -23.08 1.27 -23.90
N ASN A 477 -22.80 1.12 -25.20
CA ASN A 477 -21.63 1.68 -25.87
C ASN A 477 -20.29 1.33 -25.20
N TYR A 478 -20.14 0.08 -24.75
CA TYR A 478 -18.95 -0.44 -24.07
C TYR A 478 -18.55 0.36 -22.81
N SER A 479 -19.50 1.08 -22.20
CA SER A 479 -19.26 1.68 -20.89
C SER A 479 -18.99 0.60 -19.86
N LEU A 480 -18.03 0.80 -18.96
CA LEU A 480 -17.75 -0.10 -17.84
C LEU A 480 -18.22 0.50 -16.50
N ALA A 481 -19.03 1.57 -16.53
CA ALA A 481 -19.59 2.16 -15.31
C ALA A 481 -20.69 1.27 -14.73
N PRO A 482 -20.57 0.75 -13.49
CA PRO A 482 -21.58 -0.13 -12.88
C PRO A 482 -22.98 0.48 -12.86
N SER A 483 -23.10 1.80 -12.74
CA SER A 483 -24.39 2.52 -12.77
C SER A 483 -25.20 2.36 -14.07
N LYS A 484 -24.62 1.77 -15.12
CA LYS A 484 -25.33 1.43 -16.35
C LYS A 484 -26.00 0.04 -16.31
N TYR A 485 -25.61 -0.79 -15.35
CA TYR A 485 -25.99 -2.19 -15.26
C TYR A 485 -26.67 -2.54 -13.94
N VAL A 486 -26.09 -2.12 -12.82
CA VAL A 486 -26.63 -2.37 -11.48
C VAL A 486 -27.95 -1.60 -11.33
N GLU A 487 -29.01 -2.31 -10.97
CA GLU A 487 -30.33 -1.75 -10.77
C GLU A 487 -30.32 -0.72 -9.64
N PHE A 488 -30.88 0.44 -9.87
CA PHE A 488 -31.05 1.48 -8.86
C PHE A 488 -32.47 1.38 -8.28
N ILE A 489 -32.57 1.42 -6.96
CA ILE A 489 -33.85 1.51 -6.25
C ILE A 489 -34.09 2.99 -5.92
N ASP A 490 -35.25 3.52 -6.34
CA ASP A 490 -35.66 4.88 -5.98
C ASP A 490 -36.25 4.85 -4.57
N HIS A 491 -35.40 5.12 -3.60
CA HIS A 491 -35.81 5.17 -2.18
C HIS A 491 -36.66 6.38 -1.84
N ASP A 492 -36.74 7.39 -2.72
CA ASP A 492 -37.58 8.58 -2.52
C ASP A 492 -39.07 8.27 -2.67
N LEU A 493 -39.39 7.14 -3.35
CA LEU A 493 -40.77 6.69 -3.50
C LEU A 493 -41.41 6.16 -2.20
N ASP A 494 -40.59 5.70 -1.25
CA ASP A 494 -41.01 5.12 0.02
C ASP A 494 -40.88 6.09 1.20
N ILE A 495 -40.42 7.33 0.95
CA ILE A 495 -40.22 8.33 1.99
C ILE A 495 -41.56 9.08 2.21
N ASP A 496 -42.09 8.99 3.42
CA ASP A 496 -43.11 9.91 3.89
C ASP A 496 -42.49 11.32 4.01
N TYR A 497 -42.80 12.18 3.06
CA TYR A 497 -42.25 13.52 2.95
C TYR A 497 -42.41 14.33 4.24
N ASP A 498 -43.56 14.22 4.91
CA ASP A 498 -43.84 14.98 6.13
C ASP A 498 -43.01 14.49 7.31
N VAL A 499 -42.78 13.16 7.42
CA VAL A 499 -41.93 12.56 8.45
C VAL A 499 -40.46 12.93 8.22
N GLU A 500 -39.99 12.84 6.99
CA GLU A 500 -38.59 13.15 6.66
C GLU A 500 -38.29 14.64 6.80
N MET A 501 -39.20 15.51 6.38
CA MET A 501 -39.07 16.95 6.58
C MET A 501 -39.06 17.32 8.08
N ALA A 502 -39.86 16.64 8.89
CA ALA A 502 -39.83 16.85 10.34
C ALA A 502 -38.48 16.44 10.95
N ARG A 503 -37.90 15.31 10.49
CA ARG A 503 -36.55 14.84 10.88
C ARG A 503 -35.48 15.85 10.50
N ILE A 504 -35.44 16.27 9.23
CA ILE A 504 -34.50 17.27 8.72
C ILE A 504 -34.59 18.59 9.49
N GLN A 505 -35.81 19.05 9.78
CA GLN A 505 -36.03 20.27 10.57
C GLN A 505 -35.50 20.13 12.00
N ALA A 506 -35.63 18.95 12.62
CA ALA A 506 -35.11 18.70 13.95
C ALA A 506 -33.56 18.71 13.96
N GLU A 507 -32.93 18.02 13.03
CA GLU A 507 -31.47 18.01 12.86
C GLU A 507 -30.94 19.42 12.55
N MET A 508 -31.59 20.18 11.69
CA MET A 508 -31.19 21.54 11.37
C MET A 508 -31.27 22.47 12.60
N ARG A 509 -32.30 22.31 13.44
CA ARG A 509 -32.40 23.07 14.70
C ARG A 509 -31.27 22.74 15.67
N GLU A 510 -30.87 21.46 15.75
CA GLU A 510 -29.75 21.02 16.58
C GLU A 510 -28.45 21.63 16.09
N VAL A 511 -28.15 21.54 14.78
CA VAL A 511 -26.95 22.12 14.17
C VAL A 511 -26.90 23.64 14.38
N LEU A 512 -27.99 24.35 14.16
CA LEU A 512 -28.08 25.80 14.39
C LEU A 512 -27.90 26.17 15.88
N SER A 513 -28.35 25.30 16.79
CA SER A 513 -28.11 25.48 18.22
C SER A 513 -26.64 25.32 18.58
N LEU A 514 -25.98 24.30 18.02
CA LEU A 514 -24.52 24.06 18.19
C LEU A 514 -23.70 25.20 17.59
N GLU A 515 -24.08 25.71 16.43
CA GLU A 515 -23.44 26.87 15.80
C GLU A 515 -23.49 28.09 16.70
N LYS A 516 -24.69 28.44 17.23
CA LYS A 516 -24.84 29.56 18.16
C LYS A 516 -24.03 29.39 19.44
N ALA A 517 -24.00 28.19 20.00
CA ALA A 517 -23.20 27.89 21.19
C ALA A 517 -21.69 28.01 20.90
N SER A 518 -21.23 27.54 19.74
CA SER A 518 -19.85 27.68 19.30
C SER A 518 -19.46 29.15 19.08
N GLN A 519 -20.33 29.92 18.45
CA GLN A 519 -20.14 31.36 18.25
C GLN A 519 -20.05 32.10 19.58
N ALA A 520 -20.96 31.84 20.52
CA ALA A 520 -20.93 32.45 21.84
C ALA A 520 -19.63 32.10 22.61
N SER A 521 -19.19 30.85 22.53
CA SER A 521 -17.92 30.41 23.13
C SER A 521 -16.70 31.12 22.53
N LEU A 522 -16.74 31.35 21.21
CA LEU A 522 -15.68 32.08 20.49
C LEU A 522 -15.65 33.54 20.91
N GLU A 523 -16.81 34.21 20.98
CA GLU A 523 -16.95 35.60 21.44
C GLU A 523 -16.45 35.75 22.89
N GLU A 524 -16.80 34.83 23.78
CA GLU A 524 -16.33 34.81 25.16
C GLU A 524 -14.81 34.62 25.24
N ALA A 525 -14.25 33.74 24.43
CA ALA A 525 -12.80 33.53 24.35
C ALA A 525 -12.06 34.80 23.89
N PHE A 526 -12.56 35.52 22.88
CA PHE A 526 -12.00 36.78 22.41
C PHE A 526 -12.10 37.89 23.45
N LYS A 527 -13.24 38.01 24.14
CA LYS A 527 -13.40 38.95 25.28
C LYS A 527 -12.41 38.64 26.38
N GLY A 528 -12.16 37.35 26.65
CA GLY A 528 -11.19 36.94 27.69
C GLY A 528 -9.74 37.34 27.40
N ILE A 529 -9.38 37.60 26.16
CA ILE A 529 -8.06 38.08 25.73
C ILE A 529 -8.05 39.58 25.35
N GLY A 530 -9.15 40.31 25.62
CA GLY A 530 -9.22 41.75 25.46
C GLY A 530 -9.60 42.27 24.09
N TYR A 531 -10.21 41.42 23.25
CA TYR A 531 -10.75 41.81 21.93
C TYR A 531 -12.27 41.71 21.93
N ASP A 532 -12.98 42.76 21.49
CA ASP A 532 -14.40 42.73 21.19
C ASP A 532 -14.57 42.27 19.70
N VAL A 533 -15.46 41.32 19.48
CA VAL A 533 -15.84 40.83 18.16
C VAL A 533 -17.28 41.30 17.98
N ASP A 534 -17.46 42.44 17.31
CA ASP A 534 -18.79 42.92 16.84
C ASP A 534 -19.19 42.29 15.52
#